data_a4a6ca70a48ea890ce8028ff0d105b0a
#
_entry.id   a4a6ca70a48ea890ce8028ff0d105b0a
#
_cell.length_a   1.000
_cell.length_b   1.000
_cell.length_c   1.000
_cell.angle_alpha   90.00
_cell.angle_beta   90.00
_cell.angle_gamma   90.00
#
_symmetry.space_group_name_H-M   'P 1'
#
loop_
_entity.id
_entity.type
_entity.pdbx_description
1 polymer ?
#
loop_
_entity_poly.entity_id
_entity_poly.type
_entity_poly.pdbx_seq_one_letter_code
_entity_poly.pdbx_strand_id
1 'polypeptide(L)'
;MKNIDIKEDEEGGSVSELIEAKIQALNDWRGETLARVRALIKQADPDVIEELKWRGVPVWSHAGIICTGETYKNAVKMTFAKGAALEDPSGLFNASLDGNTRRAIDIHEGERIDEDALKALIRATVTLNTSV
;
A
#
# COMPACT_ATOMS: atom_id res chain seq x y z
N MET A 1 -23.89 -11.06 -5.30
CA MET A 1 -23.52 -10.57 -5.02
C MET A 1 -23.04 -10.21 -4.98
N LYS A 2 -23.04 -9.87 -5.05
CA LYS A 2 -22.63 -9.25 -4.99
C LYS A 2 -21.51 -9.26 -5.01
N ASN A 3 -21.05 -8.99 -5.43
CA ASN A 3 -20.09 -8.90 -5.50
C ASN A 3 -19.29 -9.00 -5.13
N ILE A 4 -19.05 -9.39 -5.45
CA ILE A 4 -18.43 -9.21 -4.99
C ILE A 4 -17.59 -8.51 -4.82
N ASP A 5 -17.44 -7.85 -5.40
CA ASP A 5 -16.88 -6.72 -5.10
C ASP A 5 -17.27 -6.32 -3.82
N ILE A 6 -16.34 -5.99 -3.03
CA ILE A 6 -16.58 -5.57 -1.78
C ILE A 6 -16.71 -4.16 -1.78
N LYS A 7 -17.79 -3.67 -1.44
CA LYS A 7 -17.87 -2.34 -1.28
C LYS A 7 -18.32 -2.13 0.08
N GLU A 8 -18.99 -1.17 0.33
CA GLU A 8 -19.54 -0.88 1.57
C GLU A 8 -20.44 -1.94 1.80
N ASP A 9 -20.09 -2.91 2.48
CA ASP A 9 -20.87 -3.91 2.47
C ASP A 9 -21.72 -4.01 3.59
N GLU A 10 -22.60 -4.69 3.40
CA GLU A 10 -23.61 -4.79 4.26
C GLU A 10 -23.33 -5.74 5.32
N GLU A 11 -22.33 -6.53 5.17
CA GLU A 11 -22.10 -7.53 6.11
C GLU A 11 -20.95 -7.31 6.92
N GLY A 12 -19.93 -6.73 6.46
CA GLY A 12 -18.70 -6.60 7.17
C GLY A 12 -18.29 -5.20 7.34
N GLY A 13 -19.09 -4.27 6.91
CA GLY A 13 -18.72 -2.90 6.94
C GLY A 13 -17.97 -2.51 5.70
N SER A 14 -17.34 -1.34 5.74
CA SER A 14 -16.66 -0.80 4.57
C SER A 14 -15.34 -1.51 4.34
N VAL A 15 -14.79 -1.29 3.17
CA VAL A 15 -13.46 -1.81 2.84
C VAL A 15 -12.44 -1.30 3.85
N SER A 16 -12.53 -0.02 4.23
CA SER A 16 -11.60 0.53 5.23
C SER A 16 -11.71 -0.21 6.56
N GLU A 17 -12.90 -0.57 6.97
CA GLU A 17 -13.06 -1.33 8.22
C GLU A 17 -12.51 -2.73 8.08
N LEU A 18 -12.65 -3.34 6.92
CA LEU A 18 -12.09 -4.67 6.68
C LEU A 18 -10.57 -4.65 6.68
N ILE A 19 -9.97 -3.60 6.12
CA ILE A 19 -8.52 -3.44 6.16
C ILE A 19 -8.06 -3.27 7.61
N GLU A 20 -8.78 -2.46 8.37
CA GLU A 20 -8.45 -2.26 9.78
C GLU A 20 -8.50 -3.58 10.55
N ALA A 21 -9.52 -4.39 10.30
CA ALA A 21 -9.65 -5.69 10.96
C ALA A 21 -8.51 -6.61 10.58
N LYS A 22 -8.10 -6.59 9.31
CA LYS A 22 -6.99 -7.39 8.85
C LYS A 22 -5.68 -7.00 9.53
N ILE A 23 -5.45 -5.70 9.68
CA ILE A 23 -4.27 -5.19 10.38
C ILE A 23 -4.29 -5.67 11.83
N GLN A 24 -5.41 -5.55 12.49
CA GLN A 24 -5.51 -5.94 13.90
C GLN A 24 -5.33 -7.43 14.09
N ALA A 25 -5.76 -8.23 13.13
CA ALA A 25 -5.62 -9.68 13.21
C ALA A 25 -4.17 -10.13 13.16
N LEU A 26 -3.25 -9.31 12.63
CA LEU A 26 -1.84 -9.67 12.63
C LEU A 26 -1.25 -9.69 14.04
N ASN A 27 -1.66 -8.77 14.86
CA ASN A 27 -1.35 -8.76 16.30
C ASN A 27 0.15 -8.88 16.60
N ASP A 28 0.99 -8.31 15.75
CA ASP A 28 2.44 -8.29 15.98
C ASP A 28 3.00 -7.08 15.22
N TRP A 29 4.34 -7.00 15.13
CA TRP A 29 5.01 -5.87 14.51
C TRP A 29 4.56 -5.61 13.07
N ARG A 30 4.10 -6.65 12.37
CA ARG A 30 3.64 -6.46 10.99
C ARG A 30 2.37 -5.64 10.95
N GLY A 31 1.49 -5.83 11.94
CA GLY A 31 0.28 -5.03 12.05
C GLY A 31 0.61 -3.58 12.33
N GLU A 32 1.54 -3.33 13.24
CA GLU A 32 1.95 -1.96 13.55
C GLU A 32 2.57 -1.30 12.33
N THR A 33 3.41 -2.02 11.60
CA THR A 33 4.06 -1.49 10.41
C THR A 33 3.03 -1.19 9.31
N LEU A 34 2.12 -2.12 9.05
CA LEU A 34 1.13 -1.92 8.01
C LEU A 34 0.18 -0.77 8.38
N ALA A 35 -0.16 -0.64 9.66
CA ALA A 35 -0.98 0.47 10.12
C ALA A 35 -0.28 1.80 9.88
N ARG A 36 1.03 1.86 10.13
CA ARG A 36 1.78 3.09 9.91
C ARG A 36 1.87 3.42 8.42
N VAL A 37 2.15 2.42 7.60
CA VAL A 37 2.19 2.60 6.14
C VAL A 37 0.86 3.13 5.64
N ARG A 38 -0.24 2.55 6.11
CA ARG A 38 -1.58 2.98 5.74
C ARG A 38 -1.80 4.44 6.10
N ALA A 39 -1.39 4.83 7.32
CA ALA A 39 -1.54 6.22 7.75
C ALA A 39 -0.74 7.17 6.87
N LEU A 40 0.48 6.78 6.50
CA LEU A 40 1.32 7.62 5.65
C LEU A 40 0.74 7.77 4.25
N ILE A 41 0.17 6.70 3.71
CA ILE A 41 -0.48 6.77 2.40
C ILE A 41 -1.64 7.76 2.44
N LYS A 42 -2.46 7.69 3.49
CA LYS A 42 -3.61 8.58 3.61
C LYS A 42 -3.19 10.02 3.85
N GLN A 43 -2.08 10.23 4.55
CA GLN A 43 -1.54 11.57 4.74
C GLN A 43 -1.01 12.14 3.43
N ALA A 44 -0.35 11.31 2.63
CA ALA A 44 0.21 11.75 1.37
C ALA A 44 -0.89 12.05 0.35
N ASP A 45 -1.99 11.30 0.40
CA ASP A 45 -3.07 11.45 -0.54
C ASP A 45 -4.41 11.27 0.19
N PRO A 46 -4.99 12.37 0.68
CA PRO A 46 -6.27 12.26 1.39
C PRO A 46 -7.42 11.73 0.54
N ASP A 47 -7.28 11.74 -0.77
CA ASP A 47 -8.31 11.23 -1.66
C ASP A 47 -8.08 9.78 -2.09
N VAL A 48 -7.12 9.12 -1.48
CA VAL A 48 -6.79 7.74 -1.87
C VAL A 48 -7.98 6.81 -1.64
N ILE A 49 -8.13 5.86 -2.54
CA ILE A 49 -9.17 4.85 -2.44
C ILE A 49 -8.53 3.57 -1.94
N GLU A 50 -9.14 2.97 -0.92
CA GLU A 50 -8.68 1.70 -0.39
C GLU A 50 -9.53 0.58 -0.95
N GLU A 51 -8.88 -0.50 -1.36
CA GLU A 51 -9.56 -1.67 -1.93
C GLU A 51 -8.95 -2.94 -1.37
N LEU A 52 -9.68 -4.02 -1.50
CA LEU A 52 -9.16 -5.36 -1.23
C LEU A 52 -9.29 -6.15 -2.51
N LYS A 53 -8.19 -6.70 -2.97
CA LYS A 53 -8.17 -7.48 -4.21
C LYS A 53 -7.45 -8.79 -3.98
N TRP A 54 -7.60 -9.69 -4.91
CA TRP A 54 -6.84 -10.95 -4.92
C TRP A 54 -6.82 -11.66 -3.58
N ARG A 55 -8.03 -11.93 -3.06
CA ARG A 55 -8.18 -12.65 -1.80
C ARG A 55 -7.72 -11.84 -0.60
N GLY A 56 -8.03 -10.58 -0.60
CA GLY A 56 -7.84 -9.77 0.61
C GLY A 56 -6.53 -9.04 0.70
N VAL A 57 -5.91 -8.72 -0.42
CA VAL A 57 -4.72 -7.89 -0.42
C VAL A 57 -5.14 -6.43 -0.39
N PRO A 58 -4.69 -5.64 0.61
CA PRO A 58 -4.97 -4.21 0.61
C PRO A 58 -4.30 -3.51 -0.56
N VAL A 59 -5.07 -2.68 -1.26
CA VAL A 59 -4.61 -1.95 -2.42
C VAL A 59 -5.02 -0.50 -2.26
N TRP A 60 -4.13 0.41 -2.59
CA TRP A 60 -4.40 1.84 -2.55
C TRP A 60 -4.31 2.38 -3.96
N SER A 61 -5.33 3.17 -4.35
CA SER A 61 -5.48 3.62 -5.74
C SER A 61 -5.87 5.09 -5.78
N HIS A 62 -5.45 5.75 -6.86
CA HIS A 62 -5.90 7.08 -7.19
C HIS A 62 -5.66 7.21 -8.70
N ALA A 63 -6.74 7.11 -9.48
CA ALA A 63 -6.66 7.10 -10.96
C ALA A 63 -5.78 5.95 -11.45
N GLY A 64 -5.77 4.85 -10.73
CA GLY A 64 -4.94 3.68 -10.99
C GLY A 64 -4.28 3.22 -9.71
N ILE A 65 -3.78 2.02 -9.69
CA ILE A 65 -3.17 1.46 -8.50
C ILE A 65 -1.92 2.25 -8.14
N ILE A 66 -1.78 2.64 -6.89
CA ILE A 66 -0.55 3.22 -6.36
C ILE A 66 0.32 2.07 -5.87
N CYS A 67 -0.15 1.34 -4.89
CA CYS A 67 0.63 0.26 -4.29
C CYS A 67 -0.26 -0.73 -3.58
N THR A 68 0.32 -1.87 -3.26
CA THR A 68 -0.33 -2.89 -2.43
C THR A 68 0.44 -3.02 -1.13
N GLY A 69 -0.20 -3.61 -0.13
CA GLY A 69 0.45 -3.92 1.13
C GLY A 69 0.26 -5.37 1.45
N GLU A 70 1.33 -6.13 1.44
CA GLU A 70 1.29 -7.56 1.75
C GLU A 70 2.13 -7.84 2.98
N THR A 71 1.74 -8.85 3.73
CA THR A 71 2.50 -9.25 4.90
C THR A 71 2.97 -10.67 4.74
N TYR A 72 4.24 -10.87 5.04
CA TYR A 72 4.87 -12.18 5.02
C TYR A 72 5.43 -12.43 6.41
N LYS A 73 5.96 -13.61 6.63
CA LYS A 73 6.44 -13.97 7.97
C LYS A 73 7.46 -12.95 8.48
N ASN A 74 8.36 -12.51 7.62
CA ASN A 74 9.47 -11.67 8.04
C ASN A 74 9.46 -10.29 7.42
N ALA A 75 8.42 -9.88 6.73
CA ALA A 75 8.42 -8.60 6.05
C ALA A 75 7.02 -8.08 5.79
N VAL A 76 6.89 -6.77 5.77
CA VAL A 76 5.74 -6.10 5.19
C VAL A 76 6.22 -5.55 3.86
N LYS A 77 5.56 -5.92 2.77
CA LYS A 77 6.00 -5.54 1.44
C LYS A 77 5.01 -4.57 0.82
N MET A 78 5.52 -3.42 0.37
CA MET A 78 4.75 -2.49 -0.44
C MET A 78 5.21 -2.64 -1.87
N THR A 79 4.31 -2.98 -2.78
CA THR A 79 4.65 -3.06 -4.20
C THR A 79 4.02 -1.90 -4.93
N PHE A 80 4.84 -1.08 -5.56
CA PHE A 80 4.36 0.07 -6.34
C PHE A 80 4.18 -0.38 -7.78
N ALA A 81 2.95 -0.27 -8.27
CA ALA A 81 2.59 -0.79 -9.59
C ALA A 81 3.42 -0.17 -10.70
N LYS A 82 3.79 1.09 -10.55
CA LYS A 82 4.58 1.81 -11.55
C LYS A 82 5.93 2.21 -11.02
N GLY A 83 6.45 1.44 -10.07
CA GLY A 83 7.69 1.81 -9.38
C GLY A 83 8.87 2.04 -10.30
N ALA A 84 8.95 1.29 -11.40
CA ALA A 84 10.07 1.45 -12.33
C ALA A 84 10.08 2.81 -13.03
N ALA A 85 8.92 3.49 -13.08
CA ALA A 85 8.82 4.80 -13.70
C ALA A 85 9.03 5.93 -12.70
N LEU A 86 9.23 5.63 -11.41
CA LEU A 86 9.39 6.64 -10.39
C LEU A 86 10.86 6.88 -10.11
N GLU A 87 11.19 8.14 -9.83
CA GLU A 87 12.49 8.46 -9.28
C GLU A 87 12.44 8.11 -7.81
N ASP A 88 13.49 7.58 -7.31
CA ASP A 88 13.58 7.15 -5.92
C ASP A 88 14.88 7.68 -5.35
N PRO A 89 14.97 9.00 -5.14
CA PRO A 89 16.23 9.60 -4.72
C PRO A 89 16.73 9.13 -3.36
N SER A 90 15.83 8.69 -2.51
CA SER A 90 16.21 8.21 -1.19
C SER A 90 16.51 6.71 -1.17
N GLY A 91 16.35 6.04 -2.30
CA GLY A 91 16.69 4.62 -2.38
C GLY A 91 15.80 3.72 -1.56
N LEU A 92 14.50 4.00 -1.55
CA LEU A 92 13.57 3.20 -0.75
C LEU A 92 13.31 1.82 -1.35
N PHE A 93 13.27 1.72 -2.69
CA PHE A 93 12.98 0.43 -3.31
C PHE A 93 14.14 -0.51 -3.05
N ASN A 94 13.84 -1.64 -2.45
CA ASN A 94 14.86 -2.63 -2.11
C ASN A 94 14.48 -4.05 -2.54
N ALA A 95 13.40 -4.18 -3.30
CA ALA A 95 12.95 -5.48 -3.78
C ALA A 95 12.34 -5.30 -5.16
N SER A 96 12.25 -6.38 -5.92
CA SER A 96 11.71 -6.39 -7.27
C SER A 96 12.43 -5.40 -8.17
N LEU A 97 13.74 -5.27 -7.99
CA LEU A 97 14.50 -4.24 -8.69
C LEU A 97 14.71 -4.55 -10.17
N ASP A 98 14.49 -5.80 -10.58
CA ASP A 98 14.63 -6.17 -11.98
C ASP A 98 13.31 -6.06 -12.74
N GLY A 99 12.23 -5.68 -12.10
CA GLY A 99 10.94 -5.58 -12.76
C GLY A 99 10.90 -4.44 -13.76
N ASN A 100 10.17 -4.64 -14.84
CA ASN A 100 10.04 -3.61 -15.86
C ASN A 100 9.03 -2.55 -15.48
N THR A 101 8.10 -2.84 -14.59
CA THR A 101 7.09 -1.89 -14.14
C THR A 101 7.04 -1.76 -12.63
N ARG A 102 7.12 -2.85 -11.92
CA ARG A 102 6.94 -2.82 -10.47
C ARG A 102 8.26 -2.67 -9.74
N ARG A 103 8.19 -2.04 -8.58
CA ARG A 103 9.29 -2.00 -7.61
C ARG A 103 8.67 -2.15 -6.24
N ALA A 104 9.41 -2.67 -5.30
CA ALA A 104 8.86 -2.95 -3.98
C ALA A 104 9.78 -2.48 -2.87
N ILE A 105 9.17 -2.25 -1.71
CA ILE A 105 9.87 -1.94 -0.48
C ILE A 105 9.52 -3.06 0.49
N ASP A 106 10.54 -3.77 0.97
CA ASP A 106 10.37 -4.74 2.04
C ASP A 106 10.78 -4.08 3.34
N ILE A 107 9.90 -4.08 4.31
CA ILE A 107 10.15 -3.51 5.62
C ILE A 107 10.23 -4.67 6.61
N HIS A 108 11.34 -4.75 7.34
CA HIS A 108 11.56 -5.83 8.31
C HIS A 108 11.37 -5.31 9.72
N GLU A 109 11.23 -6.24 10.66
CA GLU A 109 10.98 -5.89 12.05
C GLU A 109 12.07 -4.96 12.57
N GLY A 110 11.67 -3.88 13.21
CA GLY A 110 12.61 -2.93 13.79
C GLY A 110 13.18 -1.91 12.84
N GLU A 111 12.90 -2.03 11.54
CA GLU A 111 13.40 -1.05 10.59
C GLU A 111 12.58 0.23 10.65
N ARG A 112 13.29 1.33 10.46
CA ARG A 112 12.66 2.62 10.50
C ARG A 112 12.22 3.01 9.11
N ILE A 113 11.01 3.52 8.98
CA ILE A 113 10.49 4.01 7.71
C ILE A 113 10.92 5.45 7.52
N ASP A 114 11.49 5.77 6.35
CA ASP A 114 11.74 7.16 5.99
C ASP A 114 10.39 7.72 5.52
N GLU A 115 9.66 8.32 6.46
CA GLU A 115 8.27 8.68 6.22
C GLU A 115 8.11 9.76 5.18
N ASP A 116 8.97 10.76 5.18
CA ASP A 116 8.87 11.83 4.19
C ASP A 116 9.16 11.31 2.80
N ALA A 117 10.16 10.44 2.67
CA ALA A 117 10.50 9.86 1.37
C ALA A 117 9.37 8.97 0.87
N LEU A 118 8.74 8.21 1.76
CA LEU A 118 7.64 7.36 1.37
C LEU A 118 6.45 8.19 0.90
N LYS A 119 6.11 9.24 1.63
CA LYS A 119 5.02 10.12 1.21
C LYS A 119 5.32 10.75 -0.14
N ALA A 120 6.58 11.10 -0.39
CA ALA A 120 6.97 11.67 -1.68
C ALA A 120 6.76 10.67 -2.82
N LEU A 121 7.08 9.39 -2.59
CA LEU A 121 6.82 8.35 -3.60
C LEU A 121 5.33 8.19 -3.87
N ILE A 122 4.52 8.23 -2.83
CA ILE A 122 3.06 8.12 -2.99
C ILE A 122 2.56 9.28 -3.85
N ARG A 123 2.98 10.51 -3.53
CA ARG A 123 2.55 11.69 -4.28
C ARG A 123 3.03 11.65 -5.72
N ALA A 124 4.25 11.16 -5.94
CA ALA A 124 4.79 11.05 -7.29
C ALA A 124 3.98 10.05 -8.11
N THR A 125 3.52 8.97 -7.47
CA THR A 125 2.69 8.00 -8.17
C THR A 125 1.34 8.60 -8.53
N VAL A 126 0.74 9.37 -7.63
CA VAL A 126 -0.53 10.03 -7.93
C VAL A 126 -0.35 10.98 -9.12
N THR A 127 0.74 11.73 -9.13
CA THR A 127 1.04 12.63 -10.25
C THR A 127 1.16 11.82 -11.56
N LEU A 128 1.87 10.72 -11.51
CA LEU A 128 2.05 9.88 -12.69
C LEU A 128 0.71 9.31 -13.16
N ASN A 129 -0.12 8.84 -12.24
CA ASN A 129 -1.42 8.25 -12.59
C ASN A 129 -2.39 9.28 -13.14
N THR A 130 -2.26 10.55 -12.75
CA THR A 130 -3.17 11.59 -13.19
C THR A 130 -2.62 12.39 -14.36
N SER A 131 -1.43 12.06 -14.85
CA SER A 131 -0.86 12.72 -16.01
C SER A 131 -1.59 12.31 -17.26
N VAL A 132 -1.65 13.20 -18.20
CA VAL A 132 -2.30 12.91 -19.45
C VAL A 132 -1.31 12.79 -20.56
#